data_4b91742240d8f1de0e450e1255e3e74d
#
_entry.id   4b91742240d8f1de0e450e1255e3e74d
#
_cell.length_a   1.000
_cell.length_b   1.000
_cell.length_c   1.000
_cell.angle_alpha   90.00
_cell.angle_beta   90.00
_cell.angle_gamma   90.00
#
_symmetry.space_group_name_H-M   'P 1'
#
loop_
_entity.id
_entity.type
_entity.pdbx_description
1 polymer ?
#
loop_
_entity_poly.entity_id
_entity_poly.type
_entity_poly.pdbx_seq_one_letter_code
_entity_poly.pdbx_strand_id
1 'polypeptide(L)'
;MMNQKIIDAWNKNAKEWIKVIANEEIGSRRFTNKAIVGELKNLAGDKVIDIGCGEGWLTRAITEMGKKAVGIDAIEPLLVAARSKGPESYHQMSYEDLMEGQPIPEAPFDIAVFNFCLYQKEGLTDLLRATKNQLHTEGKILIQTLHPFFMFDNGLDYKSQLISDSWQGLPGNFRDGHEWYARTLEDWVNIIGESSLQLNSIKEVLNSEGRPISLILKID
;
A
#
# COMPACT_ATOMS: atom_id res chain seq x y z
N MET A 1 -11.93 15.46 2.98
CA MET A 1 -12.31 15.85 1.59
C MET A 1 -11.39 15.25 0.51
N MET A 2 -10.05 15.23 0.68
CA MET A 2 -9.17 14.57 -0.31
C MET A 2 -9.35 13.04 -0.33
N ASN A 3 -9.44 12.41 0.83
CA ASN A 3 -9.63 10.96 0.93
C ASN A 3 -10.95 10.50 0.30
N GLN A 4 -12.04 11.29 0.41
CA GLN A 4 -13.30 10.92 -0.24
C GLN A 4 -13.18 10.87 -1.76
N LYS A 5 -12.46 11.81 -2.38
CA LYS A 5 -12.22 11.78 -3.83
C LYS A 5 -11.42 10.55 -4.26
N ILE A 6 -10.46 10.13 -3.44
CA ILE A 6 -9.69 8.91 -3.65
C ILE A 6 -10.61 7.70 -3.61
N ILE A 7 -11.43 7.57 -2.56
CA ILE A 7 -12.40 6.48 -2.38
C ILE A 7 -13.40 6.44 -3.56
N ASP A 8 -13.94 7.58 -3.97
CA ASP A 8 -14.90 7.67 -5.07
C ASP A 8 -14.27 7.22 -6.41
N ALA A 9 -13.03 7.65 -6.70
CA ALA A 9 -12.32 7.26 -7.90
C ALA A 9 -12.03 5.75 -7.91
N TRP A 10 -11.62 5.16 -6.79
CA TRP A 10 -11.38 3.73 -6.66
C TRP A 10 -12.68 2.92 -6.78
N ASN A 11 -13.77 3.33 -6.13
CA ASN A 11 -15.08 2.68 -6.28
C ASN A 11 -15.53 2.64 -7.74
N LYS A 12 -15.36 3.75 -8.46
CA LYS A 12 -15.72 3.88 -9.87
C LYS A 12 -14.92 2.94 -10.77
N ASN A 13 -13.66 2.74 -10.44
CA ASN A 13 -12.70 1.99 -11.27
C ASN A 13 -12.39 0.58 -10.76
N ALA A 14 -13.03 0.11 -9.70
CA ALA A 14 -12.75 -1.17 -9.07
C ALA A 14 -12.82 -2.35 -10.07
N LYS A 15 -13.83 -2.37 -10.95
CA LYS A 15 -13.97 -3.43 -11.97
C LYS A 15 -12.82 -3.45 -12.97
N GLU A 16 -12.39 -2.27 -13.42
CA GLU A 16 -11.27 -2.17 -14.36
C GLU A 16 -9.96 -2.56 -13.69
N TRP A 17 -9.75 -2.15 -12.44
CA TRP A 17 -8.59 -2.57 -11.66
C TRP A 17 -8.52 -4.09 -11.51
N ILE A 18 -9.63 -4.75 -11.12
CA ILE A 18 -9.70 -6.21 -10.99
C ILE A 18 -9.30 -6.90 -12.30
N LYS A 19 -9.78 -6.39 -13.43
CA LYS A 19 -9.46 -6.92 -14.76
C LYS A 19 -7.97 -6.75 -15.10
N VAL A 20 -7.42 -5.54 -14.92
CA VAL A 20 -6.01 -5.23 -15.19
C VAL A 20 -5.08 -6.10 -14.36
N ILE A 21 -5.42 -6.33 -13.07
CA ILE A 21 -4.65 -7.21 -12.20
C ILE A 21 -4.76 -8.67 -12.63
N ALA A 22 -5.96 -9.15 -12.94
CA ALA A 22 -6.18 -10.53 -13.37
C ALA A 22 -5.46 -10.87 -14.68
N ASN A 23 -5.30 -9.88 -15.56
CA ASN A 23 -4.60 -10.05 -16.85
C ASN A 23 -3.09 -9.77 -16.77
N GLU A 24 -2.55 -9.46 -15.58
CA GLU A 24 -1.12 -9.13 -15.36
C GLU A 24 -0.61 -7.97 -16.27
N GLU A 25 -1.48 -6.99 -16.57
CA GLU A 25 -1.19 -5.94 -17.54
C GLU A 25 -0.14 -4.91 -17.05
N ILE A 26 0.11 -4.81 -15.72
CA ILE A 26 1.09 -3.88 -15.13
C ILE A 26 2.47 -4.54 -15.09
N GLY A 27 3.30 -4.28 -16.08
CA GLY A 27 4.61 -4.94 -16.24
C GLY A 27 5.60 -4.74 -15.09
N SER A 28 5.53 -3.64 -14.35
CA SER A 28 6.40 -3.40 -13.18
C SER A 28 6.13 -4.36 -12.02
N ARG A 29 4.92 -4.93 -11.92
CA ARG A 29 4.52 -5.83 -10.84
C ARG A 29 5.37 -7.11 -10.78
N ARG A 30 5.92 -7.57 -11.90
CA ARG A 30 6.85 -8.71 -11.92
C ARG A 30 8.09 -8.50 -11.04
N PHE A 31 8.48 -7.24 -10.79
CA PHE A 31 9.60 -6.87 -9.91
C PHE A 31 9.10 -6.50 -8.52
N THR A 32 8.10 -5.61 -8.46
CA THR A 32 7.61 -5.05 -7.19
C THR A 32 6.91 -6.10 -6.34
N ASN A 33 6.11 -7.01 -6.93
CA ASN A 33 5.48 -8.10 -6.20
C ASN A 33 6.51 -9.07 -5.60
N LYS A 34 7.54 -9.45 -6.37
CA LYS A 34 8.63 -10.30 -5.85
C LYS A 34 9.38 -9.64 -4.71
N ALA A 35 9.57 -8.32 -4.78
CA ALA A 35 10.30 -7.58 -3.78
C ALA A 35 9.56 -7.55 -2.44
N ILE A 36 8.27 -7.18 -2.42
CA ILE A 36 7.49 -7.12 -1.18
C ILE A 36 7.27 -8.50 -0.57
N VAL A 37 6.97 -9.51 -1.39
CA VAL A 37 6.85 -10.91 -0.95
C VAL A 37 8.17 -11.39 -0.33
N GLY A 38 9.30 -11.05 -0.93
CA GLY A 38 10.62 -11.39 -0.40
C GLY A 38 10.91 -10.74 0.95
N GLU A 39 10.53 -9.46 1.16
CA GLU A 39 10.68 -8.80 2.45
C GLU A 39 9.78 -9.44 3.52
N LEU A 40 8.51 -9.68 3.20
CA LEU A 40 7.56 -10.32 4.11
C LEU A 40 7.98 -11.73 4.52
N LYS A 41 8.58 -12.50 3.60
CA LYS A 41 9.11 -13.85 3.87
C LYS A 41 10.28 -13.84 4.86
N ASN A 42 11.10 -12.79 4.80
CA ASN A 42 12.32 -12.66 5.63
C ASN A 42 12.04 -12.03 7.00
N LEU A 43 10.85 -11.48 7.24
CA LEU A 43 10.47 -10.94 8.54
C LEU A 43 9.96 -12.04 9.47
N ALA A 44 10.41 -11.97 10.73
CA ALA A 44 9.82 -12.77 11.80
C ALA A 44 8.37 -12.34 12.06
N GLY A 45 7.56 -13.27 12.54
CA GLY A 45 6.13 -13.07 12.81
C GLY A 45 5.25 -13.77 11.77
N ASP A 46 4.12 -14.27 12.24
CA ASP A 46 3.23 -15.13 11.45
C ASP A 46 1.90 -14.47 11.12
N LYS A 47 1.56 -13.35 11.78
CA LYS A 47 0.28 -12.69 11.62
C LYS A 47 0.45 -11.33 10.97
N VAL A 48 -0.11 -11.19 9.77
CA VAL A 48 0.11 -10.02 8.91
C VAL A 48 -1.22 -9.35 8.59
N ILE A 49 -1.24 -8.01 8.66
CA ILE A 49 -2.34 -7.18 8.17
C ILE A 49 -1.91 -6.47 6.87
N ASP A 50 -2.69 -6.66 5.81
CA ASP A 50 -2.56 -6.00 4.52
C ASP A 50 -3.54 -4.82 4.48
N ILE A 51 -3.03 -3.59 4.64
CA ILE A 51 -3.82 -2.36 4.75
C ILE A 51 -3.91 -1.69 3.38
N GLY A 52 -5.13 -1.49 2.87
CA GLY A 52 -5.38 -1.12 1.48
C GLY A 52 -5.15 -2.32 0.55
N CYS A 53 -5.67 -3.48 0.94
CA CYS A 53 -5.41 -4.77 0.29
C CYS A 53 -5.99 -4.90 -1.12
N GLY A 54 -6.90 -4.01 -1.51
CA GLY A 54 -7.56 -4.05 -2.80
C GLY A 54 -8.28 -5.38 -3.07
N GLU A 55 -7.99 -6.02 -4.20
CA GLU A 55 -8.57 -7.31 -4.60
C GLU A 55 -7.85 -8.52 -3.95
N GLY A 56 -6.97 -8.28 -2.96
CA GLY A 56 -6.42 -9.28 -2.04
C GLY A 56 -5.25 -10.11 -2.59
N TRP A 57 -4.57 -9.70 -3.66
CA TRP A 57 -3.47 -10.49 -4.22
C TRP A 57 -2.32 -10.70 -3.22
N LEU A 58 -1.95 -9.63 -2.48
CA LEU A 58 -0.85 -9.71 -1.50
C LEU A 58 -1.28 -10.49 -0.27
N THR A 59 -2.51 -10.30 0.21
CA THR A 59 -3.09 -11.08 1.31
C THR A 59 -3.01 -12.58 1.00
N ARG A 60 -3.41 -13.02 -0.21
CA ARG A 60 -3.29 -14.42 -0.65
C ARG A 60 -1.84 -14.89 -0.72
N ALA A 61 -0.95 -14.08 -1.30
CA ALA A 61 0.48 -14.42 -1.37
C ALA A 61 1.11 -14.59 0.03
N ILE A 62 0.65 -13.82 1.03
CA ILE A 62 1.08 -13.96 2.43
C ILE A 62 0.59 -15.30 3.00
N THR A 63 -0.65 -15.69 2.72
CA THR A 63 -1.19 -17.00 3.15
C THR A 63 -0.44 -18.16 2.48
N GLU A 64 -0.13 -18.04 1.20
CA GLU A 64 0.67 -19.04 0.46
C GLU A 64 2.09 -19.23 1.03
N MET A 65 2.63 -18.22 1.71
CA MET A 65 3.91 -18.32 2.43
C MET A 65 3.78 -19.04 3.79
N GLY A 66 2.57 -19.45 4.19
CA GLY A 66 2.30 -20.12 5.47
C GLY A 66 2.04 -19.15 6.63
N LYS A 67 1.90 -17.85 6.38
CA LYS A 67 1.53 -16.85 7.40
C LYS A 67 0.00 -16.66 7.45
N LYS A 68 -0.51 -16.17 8.58
CA LYS A 68 -1.92 -15.76 8.69
C LYS A 68 -2.06 -14.34 8.17
N ALA A 69 -2.95 -14.11 7.22
CA ALA A 69 -3.18 -12.81 6.63
C ALA A 69 -4.62 -12.33 6.81
N VAL A 70 -4.77 -11.06 7.13
CA VAL A 70 -6.03 -10.32 7.12
C VAL A 70 -5.86 -9.15 6.17
N GLY A 71 -6.87 -8.83 5.36
CA GLY A 71 -6.89 -7.67 4.49
C GLY A 71 -7.95 -6.66 4.92
N ILE A 72 -7.61 -5.37 4.89
CA ILE A 72 -8.60 -4.29 5.03
C ILE A 72 -8.51 -3.34 3.84
N ASP A 73 -9.65 -2.83 3.40
CA ASP A 73 -9.76 -1.82 2.34
C ASP A 73 -11.07 -1.03 2.50
N ALA A 74 -11.10 0.22 2.06
CA ALA A 74 -12.30 1.02 2.08
C ALA A 74 -13.28 0.68 0.93
N ILE A 75 -12.81 0.01 -0.11
CA ILE A 75 -13.49 -0.20 -1.40
C ILE A 75 -14.17 -1.57 -1.44
N GLU A 76 -15.43 -1.63 -1.03
CA GLU A 76 -16.17 -2.89 -0.95
C GLU A 76 -16.20 -3.70 -2.27
N PRO A 77 -16.34 -3.12 -3.47
CA PRO A 77 -16.23 -3.89 -4.72
C PRO A 77 -14.92 -4.65 -4.90
N LEU A 78 -13.79 -4.13 -4.38
CA LEU A 78 -12.50 -4.82 -4.39
C LEU A 78 -12.51 -5.98 -3.38
N LEU A 79 -13.05 -5.76 -2.19
CA LEU A 79 -13.16 -6.80 -1.16
C LEU A 79 -14.08 -7.95 -1.57
N VAL A 80 -15.17 -7.66 -2.29
CA VAL A 80 -16.04 -8.70 -2.88
C VAL A 80 -15.21 -9.59 -3.84
N ALA A 81 -14.38 -8.98 -4.68
CA ALA A 81 -13.49 -9.75 -5.56
C ALA A 81 -12.43 -10.51 -4.77
N ALA A 82 -11.86 -9.94 -3.71
CA ALA A 82 -10.90 -10.62 -2.85
C ALA A 82 -11.50 -11.88 -2.21
N ARG A 83 -12.66 -11.75 -1.56
CA ARG A 83 -13.39 -12.86 -0.92
C ARG A 83 -13.78 -13.98 -1.90
N SER A 84 -13.98 -13.66 -3.17
CA SER A 84 -14.30 -14.66 -4.21
C SER A 84 -13.12 -15.52 -4.66
N LYS A 85 -11.87 -15.11 -4.31
CA LYS A 85 -10.64 -15.72 -4.79
C LYS A 85 -9.90 -16.57 -3.76
N GLY A 86 -10.26 -16.49 -2.48
CA GLY A 86 -9.58 -17.23 -1.43
C GLY A 86 -10.33 -17.17 -0.09
N PRO A 87 -9.91 -17.99 0.88
CA PRO A 87 -10.55 -18.11 2.19
C PRO A 87 -10.07 -17.06 3.22
N GLU A 88 -9.19 -16.14 2.83
CA GLU A 88 -8.61 -15.15 3.73
C GLU A 88 -9.70 -14.24 4.30
N SER A 89 -9.41 -13.64 5.48
CA SER A 89 -10.30 -12.68 6.11
C SER A 89 -10.14 -11.30 5.48
N TYR A 90 -11.26 -10.69 5.06
CA TYR A 90 -11.29 -9.35 4.46
C TYR A 90 -12.37 -8.50 5.10
N HIS A 91 -12.01 -7.30 5.59
CA HIS A 91 -12.93 -6.38 6.26
C HIS A 91 -12.92 -5.02 5.60
N GLN A 92 -14.12 -4.41 5.49
CA GLN A 92 -14.22 -3.04 5.03
C GLN A 92 -13.84 -2.11 6.18
N MET A 93 -12.80 -1.30 5.96
CA MET A 93 -12.31 -0.32 6.93
C MET A 93 -11.54 0.77 6.18
N SER A 94 -11.86 2.02 6.48
CA SER A 94 -11.13 3.18 5.95
C SER A 94 -9.91 3.52 6.82
N TYR A 95 -9.05 4.41 6.34
CA TYR A 95 -7.96 4.96 7.14
C TYR A 95 -8.48 5.84 8.27
N GLU A 96 -9.61 6.52 8.04
CA GLU A 96 -10.29 7.32 9.04
C GLU A 96 -10.76 6.45 10.22
N ASP A 97 -11.41 5.32 9.95
CA ASP A 97 -11.84 4.36 10.98
C ASP A 97 -10.65 3.91 11.84
N LEU A 98 -9.52 3.63 11.20
CA LEU A 98 -8.30 3.21 11.88
C LEU A 98 -7.71 4.35 12.74
N MET A 99 -7.67 5.58 12.21
CA MET A 99 -7.19 6.76 12.95
C MET A 99 -8.13 7.16 14.10
N GLU A 100 -9.42 6.88 14.00
CA GLU A 100 -10.40 7.04 15.08
C GLU A 100 -10.30 5.95 16.15
N GLY A 101 -9.38 5.00 15.99
CA GLY A 101 -9.08 3.96 16.97
C GLY A 101 -9.96 2.72 16.86
N GLN A 102 -10.66 2.52 15.75
CA GLN A 102 -11.39 1.26 15.53
C GLN A 102 -10.40 0.10 15.48
N PRO A 103 -10.61 -0.98 16.25
CA PRO A 103 -9.72 -2.13 16.24
C PRO A 103 -9.90 -2.91 14.93
N ILE A 104 -8.80 -3.28 14.31
CA ILE A 104 -8.83 -4.23 13.19
C ILE A 104 -9.23 -5.61 13.75
N PRO A 105 -10.21 -6.30 13.14
CA PRO A 105 -10.52 -7.66 13.56
C PRO A 105 -9.28 -8.54 13.60
N GLU A 106 -9.17 -9.36 14.61
CA GLU A 106 -8.04 -10.24 14.88
C GLU A 106 -6.73 -9.54 15.35
N ALA A 107 -6.69 -8.22 15.54
CA ALA A 107 -5.52 -7.58 16.16
C ALA A 107 -5.18 -8.21 17.53
N PRO A 108 -3.90 -8.17 17.98
CA PRO A 108 -2.76 -7.52 17.36
C PRO A 108 -2.09 -8.40 16.28
N PHE A 109 -1.28 -7.73 15.42
CA PHE A 109 -0.51 -8.36 14.34
C PHE A 109 1.00 -8.22 14.59
N ASP A 110 1.79 -9.06 13.91
CA ASP A 110 3.25 -8.97 13.92
C ASP A 110 3.77 -8.01 12.86
N ILE A 111 3.07 -7.94 11.72
CA ILE A 111 3.49 -7.14 10.57
C ILE A 111 2.26 -6.44 9.99
N ALA A 112 2.40 -5.13 9.70
CA ALA A 112 1.49 -4.40 8.83
C ALA A 112 2.18 -4.10 7.51
N VAL A 113 1.44 -4.20 6.40
CA VAL A 113 1.96 -3.83 5.08
C VAL A 113 1.01 -2.88 4.37
N PHE A 114 1.59 -1.80 3.80
CA PHE A 114 0.96 -0.89 2.86
C PHE A 114 1.63 -1.09 1.50
N ASN A 115 0.86 -1.47 0.49
CA ASN A 115 1.42 -1.77 -0.82
C ASN A 115 0.79 -0.92 -1.92
N PHE A 116 1.43 0.17 -2.30
CA PHE A 116 0.96 1.14 -3.30
C PHE A 116 -0.45 1.69 -3.00
N CYS A 117 -0.74 2.03 -1.74
CA CYS A 117 -2.07 2.48 -1.31
C CYS A 117 -2.07 3.83 -0.57
N LEU A 118 -0.91 4.44 -0.33
CA LEU A 118 -0.78 5.69 0.42
C LEU A 118 -0.73 6.91 -0.53
N TYR A 119 -1.90 7.42 -0.90
CA TYR A 119 -2.06 8.52 -1.87
C TYR A 119 -2.33 9.88 -1.23
N GLN A 120 -2.75 9.92 0.03
CA GLN A 120 -3.14 11.14 0.73
C GLN A 120 -1.93 12.03 1.07
N LYS A 121 -2.15 13.35 1.06
CA LYS A 121 -1.16 14.34 1.51
C LYS A 121 -1.08 14.37 3.04
N GLU A 122 -2.22 14.40 3.71
CA GLU A 122 -2.36 14.64 5.15
C GLU A 122 -2.75 13.36 5.88
N GLY A 123 -2.56 13.33 7.21
CA GLY A 123 -2.99 12.25 8.09
C GLY A 123 -2.09 11.01 8.07
N LEU A 124 -1.00 10.98 7.29
CA LEU A 124 -0.15 9.78 7.19
C LEU A 124 0.59 9.49 8.50
N THR A 125 1.04 10.52 9.21
CA THR A 125 1.66 10.41 10.53
C THR A 125 0.72 9.73 11.53
N ASP A 126 -0.55 10.15 11.56
CA ASP A 126 -1.55 9.60 12.47
C ASP A 126 -1.97 8.19 12.06
N LEU A 127 -2.06 7.92 10.75
CA LEU A 127 -2.31 6.58 10.22
C LEU A 127 -1.21 5.60 10.62
N LEU A 128 0.06 5.98 10.54
CA LEU A 128 1.18 5.13 10.95
C LEU A 128 1.15 4.85 12.46
N ARG A 129 0.84 5.86 13.30
CA ARG A 129 0.64 5.67 14.75
C ARG A 129 -0.51 4.73 15.04
N ALA A 130 -1.66 4.95 14.40
CA ALA A 130 -2.84 4.11 14.57
C ALA A 130 -2.56 2.66 14.12
N THR A 131 -1.81 2.48 13.04
CA THR A 131 -1.37 1.16 12.59
C THR A 131 -0.46 0.48 13.62
N LYS A 132 0.53 1.22 14.19
CA LYS A 132 1.42 0.66 15.22
C LYS A 132 0.64 0.17 16.45
N ASN A 133 -0.45 0.84 16.82
CA ASN A 133 -1.33 0.42 17.92
C ASN A 133 -2.09 -0.90 17.65
N GLN A 134 -2.16 -1.35 16.40
CA GLN A 134 -2.75 -2.63 16.02
C GLN A 134 -1.71 -3.78 16.00
N LEU A 135 -0.45 -3.47 16.30
CA LEU A 135 0.64 -4.44 16.27
C LEU A 135 1.07 -4.86 17.68
N HIS A 136 1.72 -6.00 17.77
CA HIS A 136 2.53 -6.35 18.94
C HIS A 136 3.66 -5.33 19.14
N THR A 137 4.25 -5.27 20.34
CA THR A 137 5.31 -4.30 20.71
C THR A 137 6.45 -4.28 19.70
N GLU A 138 6.92 -5.44 19.28
CA GLU A 138 8.01 -5.61 18.31
C GLU A 138 7.51 -5.67 16.85
N GLY A 139 6.23 -5.40 16.64
CA GLY A 139 5.60 -5.48 15.31
C GLY A 139 6.18 -4.46 14.36
N LYS A 140 6.27 -4.83 13.08
CA LYS A 140 6.90 -4.05 12.01
C LYS A 140 5.87 -3.50 11.04
N ILE A 141 6.18 -2.34 10.45
CA ILE A 141 5.41 -1.80 9.33
C ILE A 141 6.28 -1.83 8.08
N LEU A 142 5.73 -2.35 6.98
CA LEU A 142 6.31 -2.26 5.64
C LEU A 142 5.48 -1.33 4.79
N ILE A 143 6.15 -0.41 4.09
CA ILE A 143 5.50 0.44 3.08
C ILE A 143 6.21 0.21 1.75
N GLN A 144 5.50 -0.31 0.75
CA GLN A 144 5.97 -0.26 -0.63
C GLN A 144 5.26 0.84 -1.39
N THR A 145 6.03 1.72 -2.03
CA THR A 145 5.52 2.87 -2.78
C THR A 145 6.36 3.11 -4.03
N LEU A 146 5.90 4.00 -4.92
CA LEU A 146 6.69 4.43 -6.06
C LEU A 146 8.01 5.05 -5.61
N HIS A 147 9.09 4.71 -6.32
CA HIS A 147 10.38 5.35 -6.08
C HIS A 147 10.31 6.81 -6.52
N PRO A 148 10.78 7.80 -5.73
CA PRO A 148 10.75 9.22 -6.11
C PRO A 148 11.46 9.55 -7.42
N PHE A 149 12.30 8.64 -7.92
CA PHE A 149 12.96 8.76 -9.21
C PHE A 149 11.97 8.92 -10.38
N PHE A 150 10.72 8.45 -10.22
CA PHE A 150 9.67 8.66 -11.23
C PHE A 150 9.43 10.12 -11.56
N MET A 151 9.75 11.06 -10.63
CA MET A 151 9.62 12.48 -10.87
C MET A 151 10.55 12.94 -12.02
N PHE A 152 11.80 12.46 -12.01
CA PHE A 152 12.75 12.74 -13.10
C PHE A 152 12.31 12.11 -14.43
N ASP A 153 11.79 10.89 -14.39
CA ASP A 153 11.30 10.20 -15.58
C ASP A 153 10.12 10.90 -16.24
N ASN A 154 9.34 11.65 -15.45
CA ASN A 154 8.18 12.39 -15.92
C ASN A 154 8.43 13.89 -16.07
N GLY A 155 9.69 14.36 -15.99
CA GLY A 155 10.07 15.77 -16.15
C GLY A 155 9.54 16.68 -15.05
N LEU A 156 9.30 16.13 -13.86
CA LEU A 156 8.82 16.87 -12.70
C LEU A 156 9.98 17.34 -11.81
N ASP A 157 9.79 18.45 -11.11
CA ASP A 157 10.70 18.87 -10.04
C ASP A 157 10.77 17.81 -8.94
N TYR A 158 11.98 17.58 -8.39
CA TYR A 158 12.16 16.71 -7.24
C TYR A 158 11.72 17.40 -5.95
N LYS A 159 10.43 17.41 -5.73
CA LYS A 159 9.78 17.94 -4.51
C LYS A 159 8.48 17.19 -4.24
N SER A 160 8.07 17.12 -2.98
CA SER A 160 6.75 16.57 -2.63
C SER A 160 5.65 17.45 -3.18
N GLN A 161 4.72 16.85 -3.96
CA GLN A 161 3.71 17.62 -4.71
C GLN A 161 2.48 16.77 -5.04
N LEU A 162 1.36 17.45 -5.30
CA LEU A 162 0.17 16.82 -5.87
C LEU A 162 0.38 16.53 -7.35
N ILE A 163 0.07 15.31 -7.74
CA ILE A 163 0.06 14.86 -9.13
C ILE A 163 -1.40 14.63 -9.53
N SER A 164 -1.79 15.20 -10.65
CA SER A 164 -3.12 14.98 -11.22
C SER A 164 -3.21 13.61 -11.88
N ASP A 165 -4.41 13.03 -11.85
CA ASP A 165 -4.74 11.77 -12.53
C ASP A 165 -3.90 10.56 -12.10
N SER A 166 -4.37 9.89 -11.06
CA SER A 166 -3.75 8.66 -10.51
C SER A 166 -3.69 7.48 -11.48
N TRP A 167 -4.46 7.52 -12.57
CA TRP A 167 -4.51 6.46 -13.58
C TRP A 167 -3.57 6.67 -14.76
N GLN A 168 -2.92 7.85 -14.83
CA GLN A 168 -2.03 8.18 -15.94
C GLN A 168 -0.92 7.13 -16.08
N GLY A 169 -0.77 6.59 -17.29
CA GLY A 169 0.26 5.58 -17.62
C GLY A 169 -0.07 4.15 -17.19
N LEU A 170 -1.20 3.91 -16.52
CA LEU A 170 -1.66 2.56 -16.25
C LEU A 170 -2.40 1.98 -17.48
N PRO A 171 -2.23 0.68 -17.77
CA PRO A 171 -3.04 -0.01 -18.76
C PRO A 171 -4.49 -0.11 -18.29
N GLY A 172 -5.45 -0.09 -19.24
CA GLY A 172 -6.87 -0.23 -18.95
C GLY A 172 -7.68 1.02 -19.25
N ASN A 173 -8.99 0.95 -19.00
CA ASN A 173 -9.96 2.01 -19.31
C ASN A 173 -10.42 2.73 -18.04
N PHE A 174 -9.47 3.24 -17.27
CA PHE A 174 -9.74 4.02 -16.06
C PHE A 174 -10.34 5.39 -16.40
N ARG A 175 -11.15 5.94 -15.49
CA ARG A 175 -11.85 7.22 -15.65
C ARG A 175 -11.77 8.03 -14.36
N ASP A 176 -11.78 9.36 -14.51
CA ASP A 176 -11.85 10.31 -13.40
C ASP A 176 -10.82 10.00 -12.31
N GLY A 177 -9.56 10.02 -12.67
CA GLY A 177 -8.45 9.85 -11.75
C GLY A 177 -8.47 10.90 -10.65
N HIS A 178 -8.10 10.48 -9.44
CA HIS A 178 -7.92 11.42 -8.34
C HIS A 178 -6.52 12.05 -8.35
N GLU A 179 -6.37 13.17 -7.66
CA GLU A 179 -5.05 13.68 -7.31
C GLU A 179 -4.41 12.78 -6.24
N TRP A 180 -3.12 12.56 -6.34
CA TRP A 180 -2.35 11.84 -5.34
C TRP A 180 -1.08 12.62 -4.97
N TYR A 181 -0.59 12.43 -3.75
CA TYR A 181 0.55 13.16 -3.25
C TYR A 181 1.82 12.33 -3.41
N ALA A 182 2.67 12.78 -4.34
CA ALA A 182 3.99 12.21 -4.54
C ALA A 182 4.96 12.76 -3.50
N ARG A 183 5.72 11.88 -2.85
CA ARG A 183 6.68 12.22 -1.80
C ARG A 183 8.11 12.01 -2.25
N THR A 184 9.01 12.90 -1.83
CA THR A 184 10.45 12.67 -1.89
C THR A 184 10.87 11.65 -0.83
N LEU A 185 12.11 11.16 -0.93
CA LEU A 185 12.67 10.30 0.11
C LEU A 185 12.76 11.02 1.46
N GLU A 186 13.17 12.32 1.44
CA GLU A 186 13.23 13.14 2.64
C GLU A 186 11.87 13.25 3.33
N ASP A 187 10.79 13.49 2.57
CA ASP A 187 9.42 13.58 3.10
C ASP A 187 8.99 12.26 3.77
N TRP A 188 9.29 11.11 3.15
CA TRP A 188 9.04 9.80 3.76
C TRP A 188 9.78 9.63 5.10
N VAL A 189 11.07 9.98 5.16
CA VAL A 189 11.87 9.88 6.39
C VAL A 189 11.31 10.79 7.48
N ASN A 190 10.93 12.02 7.13
CA ASN A 190 10.37 12.99 8.07
C ASN A 190 9.03 12.51 8.65
N ILE A 191 8.10 12.04 7.82
CA ILE A 191 6.80 11.50 8.25
C ILE A 191 6.97 10.33 9.22
N ILE A 192 7.88 9.41 8.93
CA ILE A 192 8.15 8.27 9.82
C ILE A 192 8.68 8.77 11.17
N GLY A 193 9.63 9.71 11.17
CA GLY A 193 10.14 10.32 12.40
C GLY A 193 9.07 11.07 13.20
N GLU A 194 8.22 11.86 12.54
CA GLU A 194 7.10 12.58 13.14
C GLU A 194 6.04 11.62 13.73
N SER A 195 5.96 10.39 13.20
CA SER A 195 5.10 9.34 13.75
C SER A 195 5.65 8.74 15.06
N SER A 196 6.82 9.18 15.52
CA SER A 196 7.57 8.57 16.64
C SER A 196 7.94 7.11 16.37
N LEU A 197 8.08 6.75 15.10
CA LEU A 197 8.53 5.44 14.64
C LEU A 197 9.95 5.54 14.06
N GLN A 198 10.63 4.42 13.97
CA GLN A 198 12.01 4.37 13.50
C GLN A 198 12.10 3.70 12.12
N LEU A 199 12.65 4.41 11.15
CA LEU A 199 13.02 3.80 9.87
C LEU A 199 14.22 2.89 10.06
N ASN A 200 14.02 1.59 9.90
CA ASN A 200 15.06 0.57 10.07
C ASN A 200 15.89 0.40 8.79
N SER A 201 15.22 0.28 7.64
CA SER A 201 15.91 0.13 6.36
C SER A 201 15.05 0.59 5.19
N ILE A 202 15.74 0.91 4.10
CA ILE A 202 15.16 1.23 2.79
C ILE A 202 15.69 0.21 1.79
N LYS A 203 14.80 -0.34 0.98
CA LYS A 203 15.15 -1.18 -0.17
C LYS A 203 14.64 -0.53 -1.44
N GLU A 204 15.53 -0.29 -2.37
CA GLU A 204 15.19 0.15 -3.72
C GLU A 204 14.93 -1.07 -4.60
N VAL A 205 13.83 -1.03 -5.34
CA VAL A 205 13.45 -2.08 -6.28
C VAL A 205 13.71 -1.59 -7.69
N LEU A 206 14.57 -2.30 -8.40
CA LEU A 206 14.97 -1.95 -9.76
C LEU A 206 14.21 -2.79 -10.78
N ASN A 207 14.00 -2.24 -11.98
CA ASN A 207 13.54 -2.99 -13.14
C ASN A 207 14.72 -3.72 -13.84
N SER A 208 14.46 -4.38 -14.97
CA SER A 208 15.48 -5.09 -15.74
C SER A 208 16.58 -4.21 -16.33
N GLU A 209 16.35 -2.90 -16.40
CA GLU A 209 17.28 -1.90 -16.93
C GLU A 209 18.12 -1.25 -15.83
N GLY A 210 17.94 -1.69 -14.57
CA GLY A 210 18.59 -1.10 -13.39
C GLY A 210 18.00 0.23 -12.96
N ARG A 211 16.79 0.60 -13.41
CA ARG A 211 16.11 1.84 -12.99
C ARG A 211 15.29 1.60 -11.72
N PRO A 212 15.37 2.47 -10.71
CA PRO A 212 14.58 2.36 -9.51
C PRO A 212 13.11 2.66 -9.80
N ILE A 213 12.23 1.72 -9.44
CA ILE A 213 10.78 1.80 -9.71
C ILE A 213 9.93 1.83 -8.43
N SER A 214 10.39 1.27 -7.34
CA SER A 214 9.72 1.37 -6.05
C SER A 214 10.68 1.37 -4.88
N LEU A 215 10.20 1.87 -3.74
CA LEU A 215 10.86 1.77 -2.43
C LEU A 215 10.08 0.80 -1.55
N ILE A 216 10.80 0.05 -0.71
CA ILE A 216 10.23 -0.60 0.46
C ILE A 216 10.89 -0.01 1.71
N LEU A 217 10.07 0.60 2.56
CA LEU A 217 10.48 1.18 3.84
C LEU A 217 10.09 0.18 4.93
N LYS A 218 11.06 -0.21 5.76
CA LYS A 218 10.83 -1.06 6.94
C LYS A 218 10.93 -0.19 8.18
N ILE A 219 9.90 -0.23 9.02
CA ILE A 219 9.68 0.66 10.15
C ILE A 219 9.43 -0.21 11.40
N ASP A 220 10.05 0.22 12.48
CA ASP A 220 9.96 -0.42 13.81
C ASP A 220 9.04 0.34 14.76
#